data_266021ccef044c8b072ef765e1d87c96
#
_entry.id   266021ccef044c8b072ef765e1d87c96
#
_cell.length_a   1.000
_cell.length_b   1.000
_cell.length_c   1.000
_cell.angle_alpha   90.00
_cell.angle_beta   90.00
_cell.angle_gamma   90.00
#
_symmetry.space_group_name_H-M   'P 1'
#
loop_
_entity.id
_entity.type
_entity.pdbx_description
1 polymer ?
#
loop_
_entity_poly.entity_id
_entity_poly.type
_entity_poly.pdbx_seq_one_letter_code
_entity_poly.pdbx_strand_id
1 'polypeptide(L)'
;MTTTPGTASSDLPGKPPVVDLATWQTARDELLVREKAHTREGDAIAAARRRLPMVELDGTVEVVGADGPVPFLDLFQGRDELVVYQHMWYDGAPHQGQCEGCTTTAWHVKDAVYLNARGVSFAVLTSGPWDEVASYVEFMGYTQPWYSVRGVEAPVGGDMGHIACFLRDGDRVFLTYSTTGRGNEPVNGSLSLLDMTPYGRGEAWEDNPEGRSVIGDVREGHPSVGQQACWYWRSDADGTATWGPTSRPVPQWTRPGATPAETLGRQGDHH
;
A
#
# COMPACT_ATOMS: atom_id res chain seq x y z
N MET A 1 -49.38 25.51 -7.62
CA MET A 1 -49.25 24.23 -6.94
C MET A 1 -47.77 23.92 -6.88
N THR A 2 -47.13 24.21 -5.78
CA THR A 2 -45.72 23.95 -5.52
C THR A 2 -45.61 22.55 -4.98
N THR A 3 -45.09 21.61 -5.76
CA THR A 3 -44.73 20.27 -5.31
C THR A 3 -43.42 20.36 -4.50
N THR A 4 -43.54 20.15 -3.20
CA THR A 4 -42.44 19.92 -2.29
C THR A 4 -41.71 18.64 -2.73
N PRO A 5 -40.36 18.64 -2.92
CA PRO A 5 -39.66 17.40 -3.18
C PRO A 5 -39.74 16.55 -1.89
N GLY A 6 -40.37 15.37 -2.01
CA GLY A 6 -40.35 14.39 -0.96
C GLY A 6 -38.92 14.02 -0.61
N THR A 7 -38.51 14.22 0.62
CA THR A 7 -37.29 13.65 1.19
C THR A 7 -37.43 12.12 1.13
N ALA A 8 -36.85 11.50 0.14
CA ALA A 8 -36.58 10.08 0.20
C ALA A 8 -35.68 9.87 1.44
N SER A 9 -36.23 9.29 2.47
CA SER A 9 -35.47 8.74 3.59
C SER A 9 -34.59 7.63 2.99
N SER A 10 -33.34 7.93 2.67
CA SER A 10 -32.37 6.90 2.34
C SER A 10 -32.03 6.19 3.64
N ASP A 11 -32.72 5.11 3.91
CA ASP A 11 -32.37 4.20 4.98
C ASP A 11 -31.05 3.53 4.55
N LEU A 12 -29.93 4.06 5.05
CA LEU A 12 -28.60 3.52 4.76
C LEU A 12 -28.49 2.15 5.43
N PRO A 13 -28.28 1.07 4.68
CA PRO A 13 -28.14 -0.27 5.24
C PRO A 13 -27.03 -0.31 6.30
N GLY A 14 -27.28 -0.97 7.42
CA GLY A 14 -26.31 -1.09 8.51
C GLY A 14 -25.94 0.21 9.20
N LYS A 15 -26.79 1.24 9.10
CA LYS A 15 -26.58 2.54 9.74
C LYS A 15 -26.54 2.37 11.27
N PRO A 16 -25.48 2.87 11.95
CA PRO A 16 -25.43 2.88 13.40
C PRO A 16 -26.61 3.65 14.04
N PRO A 17 -27.02 3.30 15.27
CA PRO A 17 -28.11 3.99 15.96
C PRO A 17 -27.76 5.47 16.20
N VAL A 18 -28.77 6.33 16.07
CA VAL A 18 -28.69 7.75 16.43
C VAL A 18 -29.02 7.91 17.90
N VAL A 19 -28.07 8.46 18.66
CA VAL A 19 -28.23 8.71 20.11
C VAL A 19 -27.87 10.16 20.43
N ASP A 20 -28.05 10.59 21.65
CA ASP A 20 -27.56 11.88 22.13
C ASP A 20 -26.02 11.85 22.35
N LEU A 21 -25.45 13.04 22.49
CA LEU A 21 -24.01 13.19 22.63
C LEU A 21 -23.45 12.50 23.90
N ALA A 22 -24.19 12.52 25.00
CA ALA A 22 -23.70 11.92 26.25
C ALA A 22 -23.65 10.39 26.15
N THR A 23 -24.67 9.78 25.54
CA THR A 23 -24.71 8.34 25.25
C THR A 23 -23.60 7.96 24.30
N TRP A 24 -23.41 8.74 23.23
CA TRP A 24 -22.28 8.52 22.29
C TRP A 24 -20.92 8.63 22.99
N GLN A 25 -20.71 9.64 23.82
CA GLN A 25 -19.46 9.84 24.54
C GLN A 25 -19.14 8.65 25.45
N THR A 26 -20.16 8.11 26.16
CA THR A 26 -19.98 6.93 27.01
C THR A 26 -19.48 5.73 26.20
N ALA A 27 -20.12 5.41 25.10
CA ALA A 27 -19.72 4.32 24.21
C ALA A 27 -18.32 4.57 23.60
N ARG A 28 -18.03 5.83 23.24
CA ARG A 28 -16.72 6.24 22.72
C ARG A 28 -15.59 6.06 23.74
N ASP A 29 -15.85 6.37 25.00
CA ASP A 29 -14.88 6.22 26.09
C ASP A 29 -14.58 4.74 26.39
N GLU A 30 -15.57 3.86 26.31
CA GLU A 30 -15.37 2.41 26.41
C GLU A 30 -14.48 1.90 25.27
N LEU A 31 -14.74 2.31 24.03
CA LEU A 31 -13.88 1.96 22.88
C LEU A 31 -12.45 2.48 23.05
N LEU A 32 -12.29 3.71 23.59
CA LEU A 32 -10.98 4.33 23.81
C LEU A 32 -10.06 3.48 24.71
N VAL A 33 -10.62 2.73 25.66
CA VAL A 33 -9.81 1.81 26.51
C VAL A 33 -9.14 0.74 25.65
N ARG A 34 -9.86 0.18 24.69
CA ARG A 34 -9.34 -0.83 23.76
C ARG A 34 -8.30 -0.23 22.79
N GLU A 35 -8.57 0.95 22.25
CA GLU A 35 -7.65 1.65 21.36
C GLU A 35 -6.31 1.97 22.06
N LYS A 36 -6.36 2.43 23.29
CA LYS A 36 -5.14 2.65 24.12
C LYS A 36 -4.37 1.36 24.39
N ALA A 37 -5.07 0.24 24.60
CA ALA A 37 -4.43 -1.06 24.78
C ALA A 37 -3.75 -1.50 23.47
N HIS A 38 -4.40 -1.34 22.33
CA HIS A 38 -3.83 -1.61 21.01
C HIS A 38 -2.58 -0.76 20.72
N THR A 39 -2.62 0.55 21.04
CA THR A 39 -1.45 1.43 20.91
C THR A 39 -0.26 0.92 21.71
N ARG A 40 -0.49 0.57 23.01
CA ARG A 40 0.59 0.02 23.86
C ARG A 40 1.16 -1.30 23.33
N GLU A 41 0.31 -2.17 22.79
CA GLU A 41 0.77 -3.41 22.15
C GLU A 41 1.58 -3.10 20.88
N GLY A 42 1.15 -2.14 20.06
CA GLY A 42 1.91 -1.65 18.92
C GLY A 42 3.31 -1.15 19.31
N ASP A 43 3.41 -0.40 20.41
CA ASP A 43 4.69 0.07 20.94
C ASP A 43 5.58 -1.09 21.40
N ALA A 44 5.01 -2.11 22.04
CA ALA A 44 5.72 -3.32 22.47
C ALA A 44 6.25 -4.12 21.26
N ILE A 45 5.44 -4.28 20.23
CA ILE A 45 5.83 -4.92 18.96
C ILE A 45 6.95 -4.13 18.29
N ALA A 46 6.85 -2.79 18.22
CA ALA A 46 7.89 -1.94 17.65
C ALA A 46 9.21 -2.06 18.44
N ALA A 47 9.12 -2.16 19.78
CA ALA A 47 10.27 -2.41 20.63
C ALA A 47 10.90 -3.81 20.39
N ALA A 48 10.08 -4.82 20.12
CA ALA A 48 10.55 -6.16 19.78
C ALA A 48 11.26 -6.18 18.41
N ARG A 49 10.71 -5.50 17.39
CA ARG A 49 11.36 -5.36 16.07
C ARG A 49 12.78 -4.80 16.19
N ARG A 50 12.99 -3.78 17.01
CA ARG A 50 14.33 -3.19 17.26
C ARG A 50 15.34 -4.14 17.92
N ARG A 51 14.92 -5.31 18.36
CA ARG A 51 15.78 -6.33 19.01
C ARG A 51 15.91 -7.61 18.17
N LEU A 52 15.36 -7.62 16.96
CA LEU A 52 15.54 -8.76 16.06
C LEU A 52 17.03 -8.90 15.71
N PRO A 53 17.54 -10.13 15.58
CA PRO A 53 18.86 -10.34 15.02
C PRO A 53 18.89 -9.84 13.56
N MET A 54 20.06 -9.41 13.12
CA MET A 54 20.29 -8.88 11.78
C MET A 54 21.00 -9.91 10.90
N VAL A 55 20.80 -9.79 9.59
CA VAL A 55 21.52 -10.58 8.59
C VAL A 55 22.44 -9.65 7.80
N GLU A 56 23.74 -9.95 7.80
CA GLU A 56 24.71 -9.20 7.01
C GLU A 56 24.56 -9.51 5.52
N LEU A 57 24.65 -8.48 4.70
CA LEU A 57 24.53 -8.52 3.25
C LEU A 57 25.71 -7.88 2.57
N ASP A 58 25.91 -8.24 1.32
CA ASP A 58 26.88 -7.56 0.45
C ASP A 58 26.32 -6.20 0.00
N GLY A 59 26.81 -5.13 0.59
CA GLY A 59 26.43 -3.75 0.25
C GLY A 59 26.95 -3.27 -1.11
N THR A 60 27.85 -4.03 -1.77
CA THR A 60 28.41 -3.69 -3.08
C THR A 60 27.58 -4.20 -4.25
N VAL A 61 26.52 -4.97 -3.98
CA VAL A 61 25.58 -5.42 -5.01
C VAL A 61 25.07 -4.23 -5.80
N GLU A 62 25.19 -4.29 -7.13
CA GLU A 62 24.76 -3.21 -8.01
C GLU A 62 23.25 -3.23 -8.25
N VAL A 63 22.65 -2.05 -8.14
CA VAL A 63 21.26 -1.76 -8.53
C VAL A 63 21.28 -0.63 -9.57
N VAL A 64 20.27 -0.57 -10.44
CA VAL A 64 20.25 0.39 -11.56
C VAL A 64 19.21 1.47 -11.31
N GLY A 65 19.66 2.70 -11.18
CA GLY A 65 18.81 3.89 -11.01
C GLY A 65 18.93 4.86 -12.19
N ALA A 66 18.44 6.09 -11.97
CA ALA A 66 18.42 7.15 -13.00
C ALA A 66 19.83 7.51 -13.52
N ASP A 67 20.83 7.42 -12.66
CA ASP A 67 22.23 7.74 -13.00
C ASP A 67 23.05 6.50 -13.40
N GLY A 68 22.38 5.36 -13.63
CA GLY A 68 23.01 4.10 -13.96
C GLY A 68 23.20 3.17 -12.77
N PRO A 69 24.13 2.17 -12.88
CA PRO A 69 24.43 1.25 -11.79
C PRO A 69 25.08 1.95 -10.60
N VAL A 70 24.59 1.64 -9.40
CA VAL A 70 25.17 2.12 -8.14
C VAL A 70 25.19 0.97 -7.12
N PRO A 71 26.13 0.95 -6.17
CA PRO A 71 26.12 0.00 -5.06
C PRO A 71 24.84 0.15 -4.21
N PHE A 72 24.31 -0.95 -3.69
CA PHE A 72 23.17 -0.90 -2.77
C PHE A 72 23.44 -0.01 -1.56
N LEU A 73 24.68 0.04 -1.10
CA LEU A 73 25.14 0.91 -0.01
C LEU A 73 24.82 2.39 -0.27
N ASP A 74 24.81 2.85 -1.52
CA ASP A 74 24.57 4.25 -1.88
C ASP A 74 23.11 4.67 -1.67
N LEU A 75 22.19 3.71 -1.61
CA LEU A 75 20.76 3.98 -1.33
C LEU A 75 20.54 4.57 0.06
N PHE A 76 21.47 4.39 0.97
CA PHE A 76 21.45 5.00 2.29
C PHE A 76 21.64 6.53 2.25
N GLN A 77 22.17 7.08 1.16
CA GLN A 77 22.34 8.53 0.96
C GLN A 77 23.04 9.22 2.15
N GLY A 78 24.06 8.55 2.71
CA GLY A 78 24.82 9.03 3.87
C GLY A 78 24.13 8.89 5.23
N ARG A 79 22.96 8.22 5.30
CA ARG A 79 22.26 7.89 6.55
C ARG A 79 22.58 6.46 6.98
N ASP A 80 22.23 6.13 8.23
CA ASP A 80 22.50 4.80 8.79
C ASP A 80 21.32 3.82 8.59
N GLU A 81 20.11 4.33 8.34
CA GLU A 81 18.92 3.51 8.18
C GLU A 81 18.31 3.70 6.79
N LEU A 82 17.84 2.59 6.21
CA LEU A 82 17.14 2.57 4.91
C LEU A 82 15.87 1.71 5.02
N VAL A 83 14.77 2.25 4.56
CA VAL A 83 13.54 1.50 4.30
C VAL A 83 13.36 1.40 2.80
N VAL A 84 13.11 0.20 2.30
CA VAL A 84 12.75 0.00 0.90
C VAL A 84 11.35 -0.60 0.77
N TYR A 85 10.65 -0.23 -0.28
CA TYR A 85 9.50 -0.95 -0.77
C TYR A 85 9.87 -1.72 -2.02
N GLN A 86 9.66 -3.04 -2.05
CA GLN A 86 9.96 -3.92 -3.18
C GLN A 86 8.71 -4.06 -4.06
N HIS A 87 8.67 -3.31 -5.14
CA HIS A 87 7.51 -3.20 -6.05
C HIS A 87 7.53 -4.32 -7.09
N MET A 88 6.45 -5.08 -7.18
CA MET A 88 6.25 -6.11 -8.22
C MET A 88 6.20 -5.45 -9.60
N TRP A 89 6.76 -6.15 -10.59
CA TRP A 89 6.80 -5.64 -11.97
C TRP A 89 6.33 -6.70 -12.97
N TYR A 90 5.63 -6.25 -13.98
CA TYR A 90 5.16 -7.06 -15.10
C TYR A 90 5.78 -6.52 -16.38
N ASP A 91 6.75 -7.24 -16.93
CA ASP A 91 7.50 -6.86 -18.13
C ASP A 91 6.56 -6.59 -19.31
N GLY A 92 6.79 -5.46 -19.98
CA GLY A 92 6.01 -5.07 -21.16
C GLY A 92 4.56 -4.70 -20.88
N ALA A 93 4.09 -4.77 -19.63
CA ALA A 93 2.74 -4.31 -19.30
C ALA A 93 2.66 -2.78 -19.39
N PRO A 94 1.52 -2.22 -19.85
CA PRO A 94 1.31 -0.77 -19.80
C PRO A 94 1.37 -0.27 -18.34
N HIS A 95 1.64 1.02 -18.16
CA HIS A 95 1.76 1.60 -16.82
C HIS A 95 0.56 1.28 -15.91
N GLN A 96 -0.66 1.31 -16.48
CA GLN A 96 -1.90 0.98 -15.78
C GLN A 96 -2.07 -0.53 -15.51
N GLY A 97 -1.28 -1.36 -16.15
CA GLY A 97 -1.27 -2.82 -15.97
C GLY A 97 -0.29 -3.30 -14.90
N GLN A 98 0.50 -2.40 -14.32
CA GLN A 98 1.41 -2.75 -13.23
C GLN A 98 0.64 -3.12 -11.95
N CYS A 99 1.31 -3.78 -11.01
CA CYS A 99 0.68 -4.27 -9.77
C CYS A 99 -0.04 -3.15 -9.02
N GLU A 100 -1.35 -3.25 -8.90
CA GLU A 100 -2.20 -2.23 -8.28
C GLU A 100 -1.86 -2.01 -6.80
N GLY A 101 -1.68 -3.07 -6.03
CA GLY A 101 -1.33 -2.96 -4.61
C GLY A 101 0.03 -2.31 -4.40
N CYS A 102 1.02 -2.69 -5.21
CA CYS A 102 2.35 -2.08 -5.15
C CYS A 102 2.30 -0.61 -5.55
N THR A 103 1.55 -0.29 -6.61
CA THR A 103 1.35 1.09 -7.07
C THR A 103 0.69 1.94 -5.98
N THR A 104 -0.34 1.42 -5.32
CA THR A 104 -1.04 2.09 -4.21
C THR A 104 -0.08 2.31 -3.03
N THR A 105 0.72 1.32 -2.68
CA THR A 105 1.69 1.42 -1.58
C THR A 105 2.76 2.47 -1.88
N ALA A 106 3.38 2.42 -3.06
CA ALA A 106 4.38 3.41 -3.47
C ALA A 106 3.79 4.83 -3.54
N TRP A 107 2.53 4.95 -3.95
CA TRP A 107 1.83 6.23 -4.03
C TRP A 107 1.57 6.86 -2.65
N HIS A 108 1.34 6.05 -1.60
CA HIS A 108 1.16 6.54 -0.24
C HIS A 108 2.46 7.06 0.39
N VAL A 109 3.60 6.53 -0.02
CA VAL A 109 4.93 7.01 0.42
C VAL A 109 5.55 7.89 -0.68
N LYS A 110 4.78 8.83 -1.20
CA LYS A 110 5.23 9.69 -2.31
C LYS A 110 6.37 10.63 -1.94
N ASP A 111 6.47 11.01 -0.67
CA ASP A 111 7.49 11.93 -0.18
C ASP A 111 8.15 11.36 1.08
N ALA A 112 9.47 11.22 1.02
CA ALA A 112 10.28 10.69 2.12
C ALA A 112 10.89 11.77 3.00
N VAL A 113 10.54 13.05 2.82
CA VAL A 113 11.15 14.19 3.52
C VAL A 113 11.12 14.01 5.05
N TYR A 114 10.01 13.52 5.59
CA TYR A 114 9.91 13.30 7.04
C TYR A 114 10.82 12.16 7.53
N LEU A 115 10.91 11.06 6.78
CA LEU A 115 11.84 9.95 7.07
C LEU A 115 13.29 10.44 7.00
N ASN A 116 13.64 11.16 5.96
CA ASN A 116 14.96 11.73 5.76
C ASN A 116 15.36 12.66 6.91
N ALA A 117 14.45 13.50 7.39
CA ALA A 117 14.66 14.38 8.52
C ALA A 117 14.87 13.61 9.85
N ARG A 118 14.45 12.34 9.90
CA ARG A 118 14.64 11.44 11.04
C ARG A 118 15.84 10.50 10.87
N GLY A 119 16.68 10.72 9.85
CA GLY A 119 17.88 9.91 9.60
C GLY A 119 17.63 8.61 8.85
N VAL A 120 16.46 8.44 8.25
CA VAL A 120 16.07 7.24 7.51
C VAL A 120 15.94 7.56 6.03
N SER A 121 16.63 6.83 5.16
CA SER A 121 16.44 6.88 3.71
C SER A 121 15.27 6.01 3.28
N PHE A 122 14.63 6.38 2.16
CA PHE A 122 13.59 5.58 1.54
C PHE A 122 13.84 5.42 0.06
N ALA A 123 13.67 4.21 -0.45
CA ALA A 123 13.76 3.91 -1.88
C ALA A 123 12.72 2.86 -2.29
N VAL A 124 12.41 2.79 -3.57
CA VAL A 124 11.62 1.71 -4.16
C VAL A 124 12.54 0.85 -5.02
N LEU A 125 12.51 -0.45 -4.76
CA LEU A 125 13.20 -1.46 -5.56
C LEU A 125 12.19 -2.19 -6.42
N THR A 126 12.57 -2.61 -7.64
CA THR A 126 11.69 -3.38 -8.50
C THR A 126 12.47 -4.33 -9.40
N SER A 127 11.85 -5.44 -9.80
CA SER A 127 12.46 -6.39 -10.76
C SER A 127 12.33 -5.96 -12.22
N GLY A 128 11.65 -4.83 -12.51
CA GLY A 128 11.49 -4.29 -13.86
C GLY A 128 12.81 -3.85 -14.51
N PRO A 129 12.93 -3.90 -15.85
CA PRO A 129 14.04 -3.29 -16.54
C PRO A 129 13.98 -1.76 -16.40
N TRP A 130 15.15 -1.13 -16.23
CA TRP A 130 15.20 0.29 -15.84
C TRP A 130 14.50 1.25 -16.84
N ASP A 131 14.60 0.97 -18.12
CA ASP A 131 13.96 1.78 -19.17
C ASP A 131 12.42 1.81 -19.05
N GLU A 132 11.80 0.68 -18.75
CA GLU A 132 10.36 0.61 -18.45
C GLU A 132 10.04 1.29 -17.13
N VAL A 133 10.84 1.04 -16.09
CA VAL A 133 10.66 1.61 -14.75
C VAL A 133 10.75 3.13 -14.78
N ALA A 134 11.76 3.69 -15.46
CA ALA A 134 11.93 5.14 -15.58
C ALA A 134 10.68 5.83 -16.18
N SER A 135 10.16 5.25 -17.25
CA SER A 135 8.94 5.75 -17.90
C SER A 135 7.71 5.68 -16.98
N TYR A 136 7.58 4.62 -16.18
CA TYR A 136 6.51 4.47 -15.21
C TYR A 136 6.64 5.48 -14.05
N VAL A 137 7.83 5.68 -13.52
CA VAL A 137 8.11 6.66 -12.46
C VAL A 137 7.73 8.06 -12.90
N GLU A 138 8.11 8.45 -14.11
CA GLU A 138 7.73 9.73 -14.71
C GLU A 138 6.21 9.85 -14.87
N PHE A 139 5.57 8.84 -15.44
CA PHE A 139 4.12 8.79 -15.61
C PHE A 139 3.36 8.96 -14.30
N MET A 140 3.79 8.30 -13.23
CA MET A 140 3.17 8.37 -11.90
C MET A 140 3.53 9.66 -11.15
N GLY A 141 4.58 10.36 -11.56
CA GLY A 141 5.10 11.54 -10.88
C GLY A 141 5.65 11.23 -9.50
N TYR A 142 6.31 10.08 -9.34
CA TYR A 142 6.99 9.73 -8.11
C TYR A 142 8.25 10.58 -7.92
N THR A 143 8.53 10.96 -6.67
CA THR A 143 9.67 11.79 -6.30
C THR A 143 10.72 11.06 -5.47
N GLN A 144 10.34 9.92 -4.87
CA GLN A 144 11.29 9.06 -4.18
C GLN A 144 12.18 8.32 -5.20
N PRO A 145 13.41 7.95 -4.82
CA PRO A 145 14.31 7.23 -5.72
C PRO A 145 13.80 5.81 -5.97
N TRP A 146 13.93 5.37 -7.22
CA TRP A 146 13.60 4.04 -7.69
C TRP A 146 14.84 3.38 -8.28
N TYR A 147 14.94 2.05 -8.11
CA TYR A 147 16.02 1.25 -8.63
C TYR A 147 15.53 -0.10 -9.15
N SER A 148 16.05 -0.52 -10.29
CA SER A 148 15.93 -1.88 -10.78
C SER A 148 16.91 -2.78 -10.04
N VAL A 149 16.38 -3.88 -9.50
CA VAL A 149 17.16 -4.99 -8.90
C VAL A 149 17.06 -6.24 -9.75
N ARG A 150 16.86 -6.07 -11.06
CA ARG A 150 16.77 -7.19 -12.00
C ARG A 150 18.04 -8.01 -11.97
N GLY A 151 17.90 -9.32 -11.71
CA GLY A 151 19.02 -10.25 -11.61
C GLY A 151 19.78 -10.20 -10.28
N VAL A 152 19.34 -9.39 -9.33
CA VAL A 152 19.87 -9.36 -7.97
C VAL A 152 19.13 -10.39 -7.12
N GLU A 153 19.89 -11.15 -6.31
CA GLU A 153 19.31 -12.17 -5.41
C GLU A 153 18.69 -11.55 -4.16
N ALA A 154 17.85 -12.36 -3.50
CA ALA A 154 17.27 -12.00 -2.20
C ALA A 154 18.39 -11.79 -1.14
N PRO A 155 18.14 -10.90 -0.17
CA PRO A 155 16.92 -10.15 0.10
C PRO A 155 16.86 -8.74 -0.53
N VAL A 156 17.88 -8.31 -1.26
CA VAL A 156 17.87 -7.03 -1.98
C VAL A 156 16.95 -7.13 -3.20
N GLY A 157 17.13 -8.17 -4.00
CA GLY A 157 16.20 -8.59 -5.06
C GLY A 157 15.34 -9.75 -4.59
N GLY A 158 14.82 -10.55 -5.52
CA GLY A 158 13.99 -11.72 -5.22
C GLY A 158 12.51 -11.38 -5.05
N ASP A 159 11.85 -11.92 -4.04
CA ASP A 159 10.41 -11.77 -3.82
C ASP A 159 10.01 -10.30 -3.64
N MET A 160 9.05 -9.84 -4.47
CA MET A 160 8.54 -8.48 -4.44
C MET A 160 7.24 -8.38 -3.61
N GLY A 161 6.77 -7.15 -3.38
CA GLY A 161 5.59 -6.89 -2.56
C GLY A 161 5.92 -6.80 -1.06
N HIS A 162 7.18 -6.50 -0.72
CA HIS A 162 7.68 -6.42 0.66
C HIS A 162 8.08 -5.00 1.03
N ILE A 163 8.01 -4.71 2.32
CA ILE A 163 8.78 -3.64 2.95
C ILE A 163 9.97 -4.30 3.63
N ALA A 164 11.18 -3.80 3.38
CA ALA A 164 12.37 -4.25 4.06
C ALA A 164 13.12 -3.07 4.67
N CYS A 165 13.72 -3.29 5.85
CA CYS A 165 14.47 -2.29 6.59
C CYS A 165 15.91 -2.75 6.75
N PHE A 166 16.83 -1.83 6.55
CA PHE A 166 18.27 -2.10 6.58
C PHE A 166 18.98 -1.10 7.50
N LEU A 167 20.05 -1.56 8.09
CA LEU A 167 20.98 -0.75 8.87
C LEU A 167 22.35 -0.76 8.17
N ARG A 168 23.02 0.37 8.19
CA ARG A 168 24.41 0.53 7.77
C ARG A 168 25.31 0.76 8.99
N ASP A 169 26.42 0.05 9.06
CA ASP A 169 27.51 0.28 10.02
C ASP A 169 28.84 0.34 9.24
N GLY A 170 29.31 1.56 8.97
CA GLY A 170 30.41 1.79 8.06
C GLY A 170 30.08 1.34 6.64
N ASP A 171 30.83 0.38 6.11
CA ASP A 171 30.61 -0.22 4.78
C ASP A 171 29.80 -1.53 4.84
N ARG A 172 29.37 -1.94 6.04
CA ARG A 172 28.57 -3.15 6.23
C ARG A 172 27.09 -2.82 6.21
N VAL A 173 26.32 -3.69 5.60
CA VAL A 173 24.85 -3.56 5.48
C VAL A 173 24.17 -4.76 6.12
N PHE A 174 23.09 -4.51 6.84
CA PHE A 174 22.34 -5.54 7.53
C PHE A 174 20.85 -5.41 7.24
N LEU A 175 20.19 -6.52 6.90
CA LEU A 175 18.74 -6.62 6.96
C LEU A 175 18.28 -6.72 8.41
N THR A 176 17.40 -5.83 8.83
CA THR A 176 16.92 -5.76 10.23
C THR A 176 15.47 -6.21 10.36
N TYR A 177 14.65 -6.02 9.33
CA TYR A 177 13.23 -6.37 9.34
C TYR A 177 12.69 -6.50 7.91
N SER A 178 11.72 -7.39 7.71
CA SER A 178 10.94 -7.46 6.48
C SER A 178 9.50 -7.85 6.78
N THR A 179 8.55 -7.39 5.95
CA THR A 179 7.13 -7.73 6.04
C THR A 179 6.47 -7.64 4.68
N THR A 180 5.34 -8.35 4.53
CA THR A 180 4.55 -8.38 3.29
C THR A 180 3.05 -8.53 3.59
N GLY A 181 2.22 -8.53 2.56
CA GLY A 181 0.78 -8.66 2.69
C GLY A 181 0.19 -7.56 3.58
N ARG A 182 -0.65 -7.92 4.53
CA ARG A 182 -1.22 -6.96 5.49
C ARG A 182 -0.20 -6.28 6.39
N GLY A 183 1.00 -6.82 6.52
CA GLY A 183 2.11 -6.14 7.19
C GLY A 183 2.56 -4.84 6.51
N ASN A 184 2.17 -4.62 5.26
CA ASN A 184 2.41 -3.37 4.52
C ASN A 184 1.33 -2.29 4.78
N GLU A 185 0.21 -2.63 5.41
CA GLU A 185 -0.90 -1.69 5.66
C GLU A 185 -0.49 -0.40 6.41
N PRO A 186 0.49 -0.40 7.33
CA PRO A 186 0.92 0.82 8.00
C PRO A 186 1.39 1.94 7.08
N VAL A 187 1.84 1.65 5.86
CA VAL A 187 2.20 2.69 4.88
C VAL A 187 1.00 3.22 4.11
N ASN A 188 -0.15 2.55 4.19
CA ASN A 188 -1.37 2.90 3.46
C ASN A 188 -2.33 3.66 4.39
N GLY A 189 -2.03 4.91 4.71
CA GLY A 189 -2.83 5.73 5.63
C GLY A 189 -4.31 5.82 5.29
N SER A 190 -4.70 5.69 4.02
CA SER A 190 -6.10 5.64 3.60
C SER A 190 -6.86 4.45 4.19
N LEU A 191 -6.20 3.31 4.39
CA LEU A 191 -6.84 2.13 5.00
C LEU A 191 -7.19 2.41 6.46
N SER A 192 -6.26 2.99 7.22
CA SER A 192 -6.51 3.39 8.61
C SER A 192 -7.62 4.42 8.75
N LEU A 193 -7.75 5.34 7.77
CA LEU A 193 -8.87 6.31 7.75
C LEU A 193 -10.20 5.63 7.45
N LEU A 194 -10.23 4.67 6.53
CA LEU A 194 -11.43 3.88 6.26
C LEU A 194 -11.87 3.10 7.49
N ASP A 195 -10.94 2.50 8.23
CA ASP A 195 -11.22 1.77 9.47
C ASP A 195 -11.88 2.65 10.57
N MET A 196 -11.75 3.98 10.48
CA MET A 196 -12.42 4.92 11.38
C MET A 196 -13.84 5.27 10.94
N THR A 197 -14.27 4.85 9.75
CA THR A 197 -15.60 5.16 9.23
C THR A 197 -16.64 4.10 9.64
N PRO A 198 -17.94 4.44 9.68
CA PRO A 198 -19.00 3.49 10.08
C PRO A 198 -19.10 2.24 9.19
N TYR A 199 -18.59 2.32 7.97
CA TYR A 199 -18.67 1.23 7.00
C TYR A 199 -17.32 0.59 6.68
N GLY A 200 -16.24 1.03 7.34
CA GLY A 200 -14.92 0.47 7.18
C GLY A 200 -14.41 0.47 5.74
N ARG A 201 -13.62 -0.51 5.40
CA ARG A 201 -13.10 -0.74 4.05
C ARG A 201 -14.12 -1.46 3.15
N GLY A 202 -15.10 -2.16 3.74
CA GLY A 202 -16.05 -2.99 3.05
C GLY A 202 -15.46 -4.28 2.46
N GLU A 203 -14.34 -4.75 3.02
CA GLU A 203 -13.69 -5.99 2.58
C GLU A 203 -14.45 -7.23 3.08
N ALA A 204 -14.39 -8.34 2.31
CA ALA A 204 -15.15 -9.55 2.63
C ALA A 204 -14.75 -10.23 3.95
N TRP A 205 -13.56 -9.95 4.47
CA TRP A 205 -13.05 -10.48 5.73
C TRP A 205 -13.43 -9.65 6.97
N GLU A 206 -13.97 -8.44 6.76
CA GLU A 206 -14.40 -7.56 7.84
C GLU A 206 -15.76 -7.98 8.40
N ASP A 207 -16.03 -7.61 9.65
CA ASP A 207 -17.36 -7.65 10.25
C ASP A 207 -18.21 -6.50 9.71
N ASN A 208 -18.72 -6.68 8.50
CA ASN A 208 -19.47 -5.65 7.78
C ASN A 208 -20.90 -5.52 8.34
N PRO A 209 -21.45 -4.31 8.47
CA PRO A 209 -22.84 -4.12 8.85
C PRO A 209 -23.81 -4.83 7.90
N GLU A 210 -24.83 -5.46 8.45
CA GLU A 210 -25.84 -6.19 7.69
C GLU A 210 -26.50 -5.31 6.62
N GLY A 211 -26.64 -5.85 5.41
CA GLY A 211 -27.20 -5.16 4.25
C GLY A 211 -26.25 -4.20 3.55
N ARG A 212 -25.00 -4.05 4.02
CA ARG A 212 -23.98 -3.30 3.34
C ARG A 212 -23.30 -4.16 2.27
N SER A 213 -23.17 -3.63 1.07
CA SER A 213 -22.42 -4.31 0.01
C SER A 213 -20.93 -4.40 0.38
N VAL A 214 -20.38 -5.58 0.21
CA VAL A 214 -18.92 -5.81 0.28
C VAL A 214 -18.29 -5.26 -1.00
N ILE A 215 -17.25 -4.45 -0.85
CA ILE A 215 -16.52 -3.85 -1.95
C ILE A 215 -15.26 -4.67 -2.22
N GLY A 216 -14.99 -4.93 -3.48
CA GLY A 216 -13.77 -5.66 -3.88
C GLY A 216 -13.90 -7.16 -3.73
N ASP A 217 -15.11 -7.66 -3.90
CA ASP A 217 -15.40 -9.07 -3.76
C ASP A 217 -14.66 -9.94 -4.78
N VAL A 218 -14.13 -10.93 -4.20
CA VAL A 218 -14.30 -12.33 -4.51
C VAL A 218 -14.52 -12.57 -6.00
N ARG A 219 -13.47 -12.36 -6.77
CA ARG A 219 -13.45 -12.94 -8.12
C ARG A 219 -13.37 -14.44 -7.96
N GLU A 220 -14.42 -15.13 -8.35
CA GLU A 220 -14.40 -16.58 -8.49
C GLU A 220 -13.18 -16.99 -9.33
N GLY A 221 -12.27 -17.75 -8.77
CA GLY A 221 -11.01 -18.11 -9.42
C GLY A 221 -9.79 -17.24 -9.12
N HIS A 222 -9.92 -16.13 -8.36
CA HIS A 222 -8.75 -15.35 -7.92
C HIS A 222 -7.93 -16.12 -6.88
N PRO A 223 -6.57 -16.14 -6.96
CA PRO A 223 -5.73 -16.86 -5.98
C PRO A 223 -5.95 -16.48 -4.53
N SER A 224 -6.44 -15.26 -4.27
CA SER A 224 -6.80 -14.78 -2.93
C SER A 224 -8.20 -15.19 -2.48
N VAL A 225 -9.02 -15.78 -3.35
CA VAL A 225 -10.34 -16.29 -2.97
C VAL A 225 -10.15 -17.43 -1.97
N GLY A 226 -10.60 -17.22 -0.75
CA GLY A 226 -10.44 -18.17 0.37
C GLY A 226 -9.20 -17.95 1.23
N GLN A 227 -8.29 -17.02 0.88
CA GLN A 227 -7.12 -16.71 1.71
C GLN A 227 -7.17 -15.33 2.38
N GLN A 228 -7.66 -14.34 1.78
CA GLN A 228 -7.98 -12.98 2.25
C GLN A 228 -8.32 -12.17 1.02
N ALA A 229 -9.45 -11.46 1.02
CA ALA A 229 -9.77 -10.55 -0.07
C ALA A 229 -8.62 -9.56 -0.26
N CYS A 230 -8.21 -9.34 -1.50
CA CYS A 230 -7.16 -8.38 -1.82
C CYS A 230 -7.66 -6.98 -1.48
N TRP A 231 -7.18 -6.42 -0.39
CA TRP A 231 -7.57 -5.11 0.15
C TRP A 231 -7.38 -3.92 -0.82
N TYR A 232 -6.66 -4.10 -1.89
CA TYR A 232 -6.40 -3.08 -2.91
C TYR A 232 -7.18 -3.27 -4.21
N TRP A 233 -7.90 -4.38 -4.38
CA TRP A 233 -8.73 -4.58 -5.57
C TRP A 233 -10.09 -3.92 -5.39
N ARG A 234 -10.51 -3.16 -6.38
CA ARG A 234 -11.81 -2.49 -6.40
C ARG A 234 -12.49 -2.76 -7.72
N SER A 235 -13.52 -3.56 -7.69
CA SER A 235 -14.35 -3.83 -8.87
C SER A 235 -15.78 -4.11 -8.45
N ASP A 236 -16.72 -3.76 -9.30
CA ASP A 236 -18.10 -4.18 -9.18
C ASP A 236 -18.24 -5.69 -9.40
N ALA A 237 -19.43 -6.23 -9.10
CA ALA A 237 -19.73 -7.65 -9.29
C ALA A 237 -19.55 -8.15 -10.75
N ASP A 238 -19.62 -7.25 -11.72
CA ASP A 238 -19.34 -7.50 -13.15
C ASP A 238 -17.85 -7.36 -13.51
N GLY A 239 -16.99 -7.01 -12.54
CA GLY A 239 -15.57 -6.82 -12.72
C GLY A 239 -15.16 -5.42 -13.18
N THR A 240 -16.07 -4.46 -13.23
CA THR A 240 -15.77 -3.06 -13.55
C THR A 240 -15.10 -2.38 -12.38
N ALA A 241 -14.01 -1.64 -12.64
CA ALA A 241 -13.31 -0.89 -11.60
C ALA A 241 -14.18 0.26 -11.07
N THR A 242 -14.29 0.37 -9.74
CA THR A 242 -15.15 1.35 -9.05
C THR A 242 -14.44 2.65 -8.67
N TRP A 243 -13.23 2.86 -9.15
CA TRP A 243 -12.46 4.07 -8.86
C TRP A 243 -13.12 5.29 -9.50
N GLY A 244 -13.51 6.23 -8.69
CA GLY A 244 -14.08 7.47 -9.16
C GLY A 244 -13.07 8.32 -9.95
N PRO A 245 -13.55 9.22 -10.84
CA PRO A 245 -12.69 10.15 -11.55
C PRO A 245 -11.99 11.08 -10.56
N THR A 246 -10.71 11.38 -10.82
CA THR A 246 -9.92 12.28 -10.01
C THR A 246 -9.00 13.12 -10.89
N SER A 247 -8.78 14.37 -10.51
CA SER A 247 -7.84 15.27 -11.17
C SER A 247 -6.38 14.99 -10.81
N ARG A 248 -6.13 14.10 -9.83
CA ARG A 248 -4.78 13.72 -9.41
C ARG A 248 -4.34 12.46 -10.14
N PRO A 249 -3.02 12.29 -10.35
CA PRO A 249 -2.49 10.97 -10.64
C PRO A 249 -2.82 10.05 -9.46
N VAL A 250 -3.73 9.14 -9.68
CA VAL A 250 -3.96 8.05 -8.76
C VAL A 250 -3.38 6.79 -9.37
N PRO A 251 -3.08 5.80 -8.54
CA PRO A 251 -2.67 4.54 -9.05
C PRO A 251 -3.66 4.11 -10.14
N GLN A 252 -3.15 3.98 -11.33
CA GLN A 252 -3.68 3.32 -12.50
C GLN A 252 -4.77 4.02 -13.31
N TRP A 253 -5.87 4.49 -12.78
CA TRP A 253 -7.09 4.26 -13.50
C TRP A 253 -7.90 5.44 -13.99
N THR A 254 -7.71 6.61 -13.53
CA THR A 254 -8.61 7.71 -13.91
C THR A 254 -7.95 8.88 -14.60
N ARG A 255 -6.74 8.66 -15.11
CA ARG A 255 -6.03 9.71 -15.86
C ARG A 255 -6.57 9.81 -17.28
N PRO A 256 -6.62 11.01 -17.88
CA PRO A 256 -6.84 11.14 -19.31
C PRO A 256 -5.84 10.29 -20.08
N GLY A 257 -6.34 9.45 -21.00
CA GLY A 257 -5.53 8.50 -21.77
C GLY A 257 -5.14 7.21 -21.04
N ALA A 258 -5.61 6.99 -19.82
CA ALA A 258 -5.45 5.72 -19.12
C ALA A 258 -6.20 4.58 -19.85
N THR A 259 -5.80 3.36 -19.53
CA THR A 259 -6.51 2.16 -19.98
C THR A 259 -7.97 2.23 -19.55
N PRO A 260 -8.92 1.82 -20.42
CA PRO A 260 -10.33 1.80 -20.09
C PRO A 260 -10.63 1.09 -18.77
N ALA A 261 -11.63 1.58 -18.04
CA ALA A 261 -11.97 1.07 -16.71
C ALA A 261 -12.29 -0.44 -16.69
N GLU A 262 -12.87 -0.96 -17.77
CA GLU A 262 -13.19 -2.38 -17.95
C GLU A 262 -11.98 -3.32 -17.97
N THR A 263 -10.77 -2.79 -18.15
CA THR A 263 -9.54 -3.58 -18.08
C THR A 263 -8.77 -3.39 -16.78
N LEU A 264 -9.17 -2.40 -15.97
CA LEU A 264 -8.52 -2.10 -14.69
C LEU A 264 -8.87 -3.15 -13.64
N GLY A 265 -7.87 -3.53 -12.88
CA GLY A 265 -8.03 -4.56 -11.86
C GLY A 265 -8.29 -5.96 -12.39
N ARG A 266 -8.24 -6.18 -13.70
CA ARG A 266 -8.16 -7.53 -14.26
C ARG A 266 -6.73 -8.01 -14.13
N GLN A 267 -6.55 -9.14 -13.48
CA GLN A 267 -5.27 -9.83 -13.48
C GLN A 267 -4.89 -10.16 -14.93
N GLY A 268 -3.75 -9.66 -15.39
CA GLY A 268 -2.99 -10.36 -16.40
C GLY A 268 -2.60 -11.72 -15.82
N ASP A 269 -2.63 -12.77 -16.61
CA ASP A 269 -2.22 -14.10 -16.21
C ASP A 269 -0.82 -14.03 -15.59
N HIS A 270 -0.76 -14.22 -14.27
CA HIS A 270 0.48 -14.31 -13.54
C HIS A 270 1.03 -15.72 -13.78
N HIS A 271 2.04 -15.84 -14.63
CA HIS A 271 2.89 -17.01 -14.76
C HIS A 271 4.14 -16.86 -13.92
#